data_0b03273bb1f7ed9052e849cf0a549fd3
#
_entry.id   0b03273bb1f7ed9052e849cf0a549fd3
#
_cell.length_a   1.000
_cell.length_b   1.000
_cell.length_c   1.000
_cell.angle_alpha   90.00
_cell.angle_beta   90.00
_cell.angle_gamma   90.00
#
_symmetry.space_group_name_H-M   'P 1'
#
loop_
_entity.id
_entity.type
_entity.pdbx_description
1 polymer ?
#
loop_
_entity_poly.entity_id
_entity_poly.type
_entity_poly.pdbx_seq_one_letter_code
_entity_poly.pdbx_strand_id
1 'polypeptide(L)'
;MKLDEFINKYINTKVDFDNAFGAQCVDLFRQYCKDVLNIPHTGVVEGAKDIFLNYDKLPLEQKYFKKYSTNNPKPADIIIRNETKTTKYGHIAIVVSSLGNNKVLVFEQDGFKQDGAKLAIRTTENMLGILRFNGGNIVWISTI
;
A
#
# COMPACT_ATOMS: atom_id res chain seq x y z
N MET A 1 16.45 -0.35 -0.73
CA MET A 1 15.84 -1.68 -0.99
C MET A 1 14.90 -1.56 -2.17
N LYS A 2 14.89 -2.53 -3.06
CA LYS A 2 14.00 -2.57 -4.22
C LYS A 2 12.69 -3.26 -3.85
N LEU A 3 11.63 -3.08 -4.63
CA LEU A 3 10.33 -3.66 -4.31
C LEU A 3 10.38 -5.19 -4.26
N ASP A 4 11.04 -5.84 -5.21
CA ASP A 4 11.15 -7.31 -5.18
C ASP A 4 11.92 -7.82 -3.96
N GLU A 5 12.95 -7.11 -3.53
CA GLU A 5 13.67 -7.41 -2.30
C GLU A 5 12.78 -7.24 -1.08
N PHE A 6 11.95 -6.19 -1.06
CA PHE A 6 10.98 -5.95 -0.01
C PHE A 6 9.96 -7.09 0.09
N ILE A 7 9.42 -7.51 -1.06
CA ILE A 7 8.49 -8.63 -1.12
C ILE A 7 9.14 -9.90 -0.59
N ASN A 8 10.35 -10.21 -1.05
CA ASN A 8 11.06 -11.42 -0.62
C ASN A 8 11.35 -11.42 0.88
N LYS A 9 11.65 -10.25 1.44
CA LYS A 9 11.95 -10.12 2.87
C LYS A 9 10.72 -10.34 3.74
N TYR A 10 9.59 -9.79 3.34
CA TYR A 10 8.41 -9.72 4.22
C TYR A 10 7.30 -10.72 3.89
N ILE A 11 7.36 -11.38 2.74
CA ILE A 11 6.33 -12.36 2.38
C ILE A 11 6.19 -13.43 3.46
N ASN A 12 4.95 -13.74 3.84
CA ASN A 12 4.62 -14.69 4.90
C ASN A 12 5.05 -14.26 6.31
N THR A 13 5.42 -13.00 6.50
CA THR A 13 5.72 -12.46 7.83
C THR A 13 4.62 -11.50 8.26
N LYS A 14 4.46 -11.34 9.56
CA LYS A 14 3.54 -10.36 10.13
C LYS A 14 4.31 -9.06 10.38
N VAL A 15 4.06 -8.05 9.56
CA VAL A 15 4.70 -6.75 9.68
C VAL A 15 3.85 -5.88 10.60
N ASP A 16 4.32 -5.68 11.83
CA ASP A 16 3.67 -4.84 12.84
C ASP A 16 4.58 -3.65 13.13
N PHE A 17 4.53 -2.65 12.26
CA PHE A 17 5.51 -1.55 12.23
C PHE A 17 5.47 -0.71 13.51
N ASP A 18 4.29 -0.47 14.07
CA ASP A 18 4.11 0.39 15.25
C ASP A 18 3.93 -0.40 16.55
N ASN A 19 3.94 -1.73 16.50
CA ASN A 19 3.69 -2.62 17.64
C ASN A 19 2.33 -2.36 18.31
N ALA A 20 1.36 -1.88 17.54
CA ALA A 20 0.03 -1.56 18.05
C ALA A 20 -1.05 -2.21 17.18
N PHE A 21 -2.01 -2.88 17.82
CA PHE A 21 -3.17 -3.51 17.16
C PHE A 21 -2.83 -4.64 16.17
N GLY A 22 -1.65 -5.25 16.30
CA GLY A 22 -1.21 -6.33 15.42
C GLY A 22 -0.77 -5.86 14.03
N ALA A 23 -0.53 -6.82 13.14
CA ALA A 23 -0.02 -6.56 11.79
C ALA A 23 -1.15 -6.15 10.84
N GLN A 24 -1.29 -4.86 10.59
CA GLN A 24 -2.36 -4.29 9.77
C GLN A 24 -1.85 -3.86 8.39
N CYS A 25 -2.77 -3.61 7.45
CA CYS A 25 -2.41 -3.22 6.09
C CYS A 25 -1.59 -1.93 6.02
N VAL A 26 -1.88 -0.97 6.88
CA VAL A 26 -1.13 0.30 6.95
C VAL A 26 0.30 0.07 7.46
N ASP A 27 0.52 -0.92 8.31
CA ASP A 27 1.87 -1.25 8.78
C ASP A 27 2.78 -1.69 7.65
N LEU A 28 2.27 -2.45 6.72
CA LEU A 28 3.04 -2.85 5.54
C LEU A 28 3.38 -1.63 4.68
N PHE A 29 2.44 -0.72 4.50
CA PHE A 29 2.69 0.54 3.79
C PHE A 29 3.76 1.38 4.49
N ARG A 30 3.69 1.51 5.81
CA ARG A 30 4.71 2.23 6.58
C ARG A 30 6.10 1.62 6.43
N GLN A 31 6.17 0.29 6.46
CA GLN A 31 7.43 -0.43 6.26
C GLN A 31 7.98 -0.21 4.86
N TYR A 32 7.10 -0.17 3.86
CA TYR A 32 7.46 0.14 2.48
C TYR A 32 8.03 1.55 2.34
N CYS A 33 7.41 2.53 2.97
CA CYS A 33 7.91 3.91 2.98
C CYS A 33 9.33 3.97 3.55
N LYS A 34 9.59 3.25 4.63
CA LYS A 34 10.90 3.22 5.28
C LYS A 34 11.96 2.50 4.42
N ASP A 35 11.64 1.29 3.99
CA ASP A 35 12.65 0.39 3.41
C ASP A 35 12.90 0.64 1.93
N VAL A 36 11.87 0.96 1.17
CA VAL A 36 11.96 1.13 -0.29
C VAL A 36 12.06 2.60 -0.67
N LEU A 37 11.16 3.41 -0.17
CA LEU A 37 11.09 4.83 -0.56
C LEU A 37 12.05 5.71 0.25
N ASN A 38 12.49 5.23 1.39
CA ASN A 38 13.40 5.95 2.29
C ASN A 38 12.85 7.33 2.69
N ILE A 39 11.57 7.34 3.04
CA ILE A 39 10.83 8.53 3.47
C ILE A 39 10.20 8.28 4.84
N PRO A 40 9.82 9.35 5.57
CA PRO A 40 9.04 9.17 6.80
C PRO A 40 7.72 8.45 6.52
N HIS A 41 7.29 7.63 7.46
CA HIS A 41 6.02 6.93 7.34
C HIS A 41 4.85 7.85 7.69
N THR A 42 3.65 7.49 7.22
CA THR A 42 2.43 8.22 7.54
C THR A 42 2.19 8.28 9.05
N GLY A 43 1.55 9.34 9.49
CA GLY A 43 1.11 9.48 10.88
C GLY A 43 -0.04 8.57 11.23
N VAL A 44 -0.65 8.81 12.40
CA VAL A 44 -1.80 8.05 12.86
C VAL A 44 -3.00 8.37 11.98
N VAL A 45 -3.66 7.32 11.47
CA VAL A 45 -4.93 7.42 10.73
C VAL A 45 -5.91 6.44 11.34
N GLU A 46 -7.20 6.75 11.26
CA GLU A 46 -8.23 5.85 11.76
C GLU A 46 -8.31 4.56 10.94
N GLY A 47 -8.17 4.67 9.64
CA GLY A 47 -8.17 3.53 8.73
C GLY A 47 -7.45 3.84 7.44
N ALA A 48 -7.18 2.79 6.67
CA ALA A 48 -6.45 2.91 5.40
C ALA A 48 -7.15 3.86 4.40
N LYS A 49 -8.48 3.83 4.36
CA LYS A 49 -9.26 4.70 3.46
C LYS A 49 -8.99 6.19 3.73
N ASP A 50 -8.67 6.55 4.96
CA ASP A 50 -8.46 7.93 5.35
C ASP A 50 -7.16 8.51 4.78
N ILE A 51 -6.21 7.68 4.42
CA ILE A 51 -5.00 8.13 3.74
C ILE A 51 -5.35 8.75 2.37
N PHE A 52 -6.39 8.26 1.72
CA PHE A 52 -6.89 8.83 0.47
C PHE A 52 -7.90 9.96 0.74
N LEU A 53 -8.89 9.70 1.58
CA LEU A 53 -10.00 10.65 1.83
C LEU A 53 -9.52 11.92 2.52
N ASN A 54 -8.53 11.81 3.41
CA ASN A 54 -7.98 12.93 4.16
C ASN A 54 -6.60 13.37 3.65
N TYR A 55 -6.28 13.05 2.41
CA TYR A 55 -4.98 13.39 1.80
C TYR A 55 -4.62 14.87 2.00
N ASP A 56 -5.59 15.77 1.86
CA ASP A 56 -5.36 17.22 2.00
C ASP A 56 -5.01 17.65 3.45
N LYS A 57 -5.13 16.73 4.41
CA LYS A 57 -4.77 16.95 5.82
C LYS A 57 -3.53 16.16 6.23
N LEU A 58 -2.88 15.50 5.30
CA LEU A 58 -1.73 14.62 5.56
C LEU A 58 -0.47 15.19 4.88
N PRO A 59 0.33 16.00 5.59
CA PRO A 59 1.48 16.69 4.98
C PRO A 59 2.52 15.76 4.36
N LEU A 60 2.77 14.59 4.96
CA LEU A 60 3.75 13.65 4.43
C LEU A 60 3.29 13.04 3.11
N GLU A 61 2.01 12.65 3.03
CA GLU A 61 1.46 12.10 1.81
C GLU A 61 1.45 13.14 0.69
N GLN A 62 1.09 14.38 0.99
CA GLN A 62 1.12 15.48 0.01
C GLN A 62 2.54 15.76 -0.49
N LYS A 63 3.54 15.65 0.39
CA LYS A 63 4.92 15.92 0.05
C LYS A 63 5.51 14.84 -0.88
N TYR A 64 5.20 13.58 -0.63
CA TYR A 64 5.89 12.47 -1.28
C TYR A 64 5.07 11.74 -2.32
N PHE A 65 3.77 11.95 -2.37
CA PHE A 65 2.88 11.25 -3.30
C PHE A 65 1.95 12.21 -4.02
N LYS A 66 1.60 11.84 -5.25
CA LYS A 66 0.46 12.44 -5.96
C LYS A 66 -0.75 11.53 -5.84
N LYS A 67 -1.90 12.14 -5.63
CA LYS A 67 -3.18 11.46 -5.51
C LYS A 67 -3.89 11.43 -6.88
N TYR A 68 -4.31 10.25 -7.30
CA TYR A 68 -5.06 10.07 -8.54
C TYR A 68 -6.32 9.25 -8.29
N SER A 69 -7.45 9.75 -8.78
CA SER A 69 -8.71 8.99 -8.86
C SER A 69 -8.72 8.26 -10.20
N THR A 70 -8.10 7.09 -10.24
CA THR A 70 -7.97 6.27 -11.46
C THR A 70 -8.23 4.82 -11.13
N ASN A 71 -8.71 4.06 -12.13
CA ASN A 71 -8.85 2.61 -12.03
C ASN A 71 -7.74 1.88 -12.80
N ASN A 72 -6.68 2.58 -13.19
CA ASN A 72 -5.57 2.02 -13.95
C ASN A 72 -4.24 2.17 -13.18
N PRO A 73 -4.05 1.38 -12.11
CA PRO A 73 -2.83 1.47 -11.31
C PRO A 73 -1.62 0.95 -12.08
N LYS A 74 -0.45 1.48 -11.71
CA LYS A 74 0.85 1.07 -12.28
C LYS A 74 1.70 0.42 -11.20
N PRO A 75 2.76 -0.33 -11.58
CA PRO A 75 3.69 -0.90 -10.60
C PRO A 75 4.22 0.15 -9.63
N ALA A 76 4.32 -0.23 -8.36
CA ALA A 76 4.74 0.60 -7.24
C ALA A 76 3.72 1.66 -6.79
N ASP A 77 2.58 1.78 -7.44
CA ASP A 77 1.48 2.60 -6.92
C ASP A 77 0.95 2.01 -5.62
N ILE A 78 0.39 2.88 -4.79
CA ILE A 78 -0.30 2.47 -3.57
C ILE A 78 -1.80 2.54 -3.86
N ILE A 79 -2.45 1.40 -3.90
CA ILE A 79 -3.88 1.32 -4.14
C ILE A 79 -4.63 1.42 -2.81
N ILE A 80 -5.67 2.26 -2.77
CA ILE A 80 -6.49 2.45 -1.56
C ILE A 80 -7.93 2.14 -1.91
N ARG A 81 -8.53 1.23 -1.13
CA ARG A 81 -9.91 0.78 -1.30
C ARG A 81 -10.81 1.41 -0.27
N ASN A 82 -12.06 1.61 -0.66
CA ASN A 82 -13.09 2.11 0.23
C ASN A 82 -13.51 1.01 1.22
N GLU A 83 -14.28 1.41 2.22
CA GLU A 83 -14.88 0.47 3.16
C GLU A 83 -15.87 -0.46 2.47
N THR A 84 -16.03 -1.64 3.05
CA THR A 84 -17.06 -2.60 2.70
C THR A 84 -17.76 -3.05 3.98
N LYS A 85 -18.76 -3.93 3.87
CA LYS A 85 -19.43 -4.48 5.06
C LYS A 85 -18.49 -5.24 5.98
N THR A 86 -17.40 -5.82 5.42
CA THR A 86 -16.45 -6.63 6.19
C THR A 86 -15.12 -5.91 6.41
N THR A 87 -14.86 -4.80 5.72
CA THR A 87 -13.62 -4.02 5.86
C THR A 87 -13.97 -2.56 6.13
N LYS A 88 -14.38 -2.29 7.35
CA LYS A 88 -14.87 -0.97 7.79
C LYS A 88 -13.88 0.17 7.52
N TYR A 89 -12.58 -0.09 7.64
CA TYR A 89 -11.54 0.93 7.54
C TYR A 89 -10.93 1.03 6.13
N GLY A 90 -11.49 0.32 5.15
CA GLY A 90 -10.91 0.24 3.83
C GLY A 90 -9.68 -0.67 3.82
N HIS A 91 -8.87 -0.54 2.76
CA HIS A 91 -7.67 -1.36 2.61
C HIS A 91 -6.62 -0.61 1.80
N ILE A 92 -5.36 -0.90 2.07
CA ILE A 92 -4.22 -0.33 1.35
C ILE A 92 -3.29 -1.47 0.93
N ALA A 93 -2.75 -1.37 -0.28
CA ALA A 93 -1.85 -2.38 -0.81
C ALA A 93 -0.84 -1.76 -1.77
N ILE A 94 0.26 -2.45 -2.00
CA ILE A 94 1.31 -2.04 -2.92
C ILE A 94 1.10 -2.76 -4.24
N VAL A 95 0.98 -2.00 -5.33
CA VAL A 95 0.77 -2.58 -6.66
C VAL A 95 2.09 -3.13 -7.18
N VAL A 96 2.08 -4.41 -7.54
CA VAL A 96 3.23 -5.08 -8.17
C VAL A 96 3.09 -5.00 -9.68
N SER A 97 1.90 -5.27 -10.22
CA SER A 97 1.67 -5.27 -11.66
C SER A 97 0.19 -5.08 -11.96
N SER A 98 -0.12 -4.42 -13.05
CA SER A 98 -1.46 -4.39 -13.62
C SER A 98 -1.62 -5.58 -14.56
N LEU A 99 -2.69 -6.36 -14.38
CA LEU A 99 -2.90 -7.60 -15.12
C LEU A 99 -3.89 -7.46 -16.28
N GLY A 100 -4.44 -6.25 -16.46
CA GLY A 100 -5.54 -6.04 -17.41
C GLY A 100 -6.87 -6.57 -16.87
N ASN A 101 -7.95 -6.31 -17.60
CA ASN A 101 -9.31 -6.74 -17.23
C ASN A 101 -9.70 -6.36 -15.81
N ASN A 102 -9.32 -5.15 -15.38
CA ASN A 102 -9.61 -4.62 -14.04
C ASN A 102 -9.04 -5.50 -12.92
N LYS A 103 -7.91 -6.18 -13.18
CA LYS A 103 -7.19 -6.98 -12.19
C LYS A 103 -5.82 -6.42 -11.93
N VAL A 104 -5.35 -6.59 -10.72
CA VAL A 104 -4.06 -6.08 -10.24
C VAL A 104 -3.43 -7.10 -9.30
N LEU A 105 -2.13 -7.31 -9.47
CA LEU A 105 -1.31 -8.07 -8.53
C LEU A 105 -0.81 -7.11 -7.48
N VAL A 106 -1.09 -7.39 -6.22
CA VAL A 106 -0.70 -6.53 -5.09
C VAL A 106 0.08 -7.31 -4.05
N PHE A 107 0.87 -6.59 -3.28
CA PHE A 107 1.49 -7.07 -2.05
C PHE A 107 0.76 -6.39 -0.89
N GLU A 108 0.16 -7.18 -0.02
CA GLU A 108 -0.77 -6.67 0.98
C GLU A 108 -0.69 -7.46 2.28
N GLN A 109 -1.29 -6.89 3.33
CA GLN A 109 -1.38 -7.53 4.63
C GLN A 109 -2.78 -7.27 5.18
N ASP A 110 -3.44 -8.33 5.66
CA ASP A 110 -4.80 -8.25 6.18
C ASP A 110 -4.77 -8.20 7.71
N GLY A 111 -5.17 -7.05 8.28
CA GLY A 111 -5.19 -6.86 9.72
C GLY A 111 -6.22 -7.72 10.45
N PHE A 112 -7.26 -8.18 9.75
CA PHE A 112 -8.27 -9.04 10.35
C PHE A 112 -7.80 -10.49 10.43
N LYS A 113 -7.25 -11.03 9.34
CA LYS A 113 -6.82 -12.43 9.28
C LYS A 113 -5.52 -12.69 10.01
N GLN A 114 -4.65 -11.69 10.15
CA GLN A 114 -3.33 -11.82 10.77
C GLN A 114 -2.49 -12.95 10.17
N ASP A 115 -2.60 -13.17 8.86
CA ASP A 115 -1.89 -14.23 8.14
C ASP A 115 -0.59 -13.77 7.47
N GLY A 116 -0.20 -12.52 7.70
CA GLY A 116 1.04 -11.97 7.20
C GLY A 116 0.94 -11.35 5.82
N ALA A 117 2.04 -10.76 5.37
CA ALA A 117 2.13 -10.13 4.07
C ALA A 117 2.12 -11.17 2.95
N LYS A 118 1.40 -10.91 1.87
CA LYS A 118 1.24 -11.87 0.78
C LYS A 118 0.98 -11.19 -0.56
N LEU A 119 1.29 -11.91 -1.62
CA LEU A 119 0.86 -11.53 -2.97
C LEU A 119 -0.58 -11.98 -3.18
N ALA A 120 -1.38 -11.13 -3.81
CA ALA A 120 -2.76 -11.44 -4.11
C ALA A 120 -3.20 -10.79 -5.41
N ILE A 121 -4.15 -11.42 -6.11
CA ILE A 121 -4.80 -10.83 -7.27
C ILE A 121 -6.11 -10.23 -6.80
N ARG A 122 -6.30 -8.94 -7.11
CA ARG A 122 -7.49 -8.19 -6.72
C ARG A 122 -8.10 -7.53 -7.94
N THR A 123 -9.37 -7.15 -7.83
CA THR A 123 -10.03 -6.31 -8.85
C THR A 123 -9.83 -4.84 -8.49
N THR A 124 -10.03 -3.96 -9.48
CA THR A 124 -10.02 -2.52 -9.24
C THR A 124 -11.38 -1.99 -8.77
N GLU A 125 -12.35 -2.88 -8.56
CA GLU A 125 -13.65 -2.51 -7.99
C GLU A 125 -13.48 -1.96 -6.58
N ASN A 126 -14.32 -0.97 -6.25
CA ASN A 126 -14.33 -0.34 -4.93
C ASN A 126 -13.02 0.34 -4.53
N MET A 127 -12.13 0.61 -5.49
CA MET A 127 -10.95 1.42 -5.16
C MET A 127 -11.32 2.90 -5.17
N LEU A 128 -10.80 3.64 -4.19
CA LEU A 128 -10.89 5.09 -4.15
C LEU A 128 -9.93 5.71 -5.17
N GLY A 129 -8.76 5.16 -5.30
CA GLY A 129 -7.72 5.62 -6.19
C GLY A 129 -6.35 5.12 -5.77
N ILE A 130 -5.34 5.84 -6.19
CA ILE A 130 -3.95 5.49 -5.89
C ILE A 130 -3.19 6.70 -5.38
N LEU A 131 -2.11 6.40 -4.64
CA LEU A 131 -1.04 7.35 -4.38
C LEU A 131 0.18 6.90 -5.17
N ARG A 132 0.78 7.84 -5.91
CA ARG A 132 1.97 7.56 -6.72
C ARG A 132 3.14 8.35 -6.18
N PHE A 133 4.24 7.66 -5.89
CA PHE A 133 5.44 8.30 -5.38
C PHE A 133 5.99 9.29 -6.41
N ASN A 134 6.30 10.51 -5.95
CA ASN A 134 6.83 11.58 -6.81
C ASN A 134 8.27 11.97 -6.47
N GLY A 135 8.93 11.24 -5.59
CA GLY A 135 10.25 11.58 -5.06
C GLY A 135 11.43 11.04 -5.87
N GLY A 136 11.20 10.46 -7.02
CA GLY A 136 12.26 9.92 -7.87
C GLY A 136 11.90 8.56 -8.47
N ASN A 137 12.87 7.92 -9.09
CA ASN A 137 12.67 6.61 -9.71
C ASN A 137 12.67 5.50 -8.66
N ILE A 138 11.65 4.66 -8.70
CA ILE A 138 11.61 3.46 -7.87
C ILE A 138 12.15 2.31 -8.72
N VAL A 139 13.18 1.65 -8.22
CA VAL A 139 13.67 0.42 -8.81
C VAL A 139 12.96 -0.73 -8.11
N TRP A 140 12.03 -1.35 -8.79
CA TRP A 140 11.17 -2.37 -8.18
C TRP A 140 11.52 -3.80 -8.60
N ILE A 141 12.46 -3.98 -9.54
CA ILE A 141 13.01 -5.29 -9.91
C ILE A 141 14.53 -5.23 -9.76
N SER A 142 15.10 -6.24 -9.09
CA SER A 142 16.56 -6.36 -8.99
C SER A 142 17.15 -6.70 -10.34
N THR A 143 18.19 -5.96 -10.72
CA THR A 143 19.02 -6.33 -11.87
C THR A 143 20.20 -7.16 -11.38
N ILE A 144 20.44 -8.24 -12.07
CA ILE A 144 21.56 -9.12 -11.77
C ILE A 144 22.75 -8.79 -12.67
#